data_145f2cc7d582986da4ad0d9fcbe01409
#
_entry.id   145f2cc7d582986da4ad0d9fcbe01409
#
_cell.length_a   1.000
_cell.length_b   1.000
_cell.length_c   1.000
_cell.angle_alpha   90.00
_cell.angle_beta   90.00
_cell.angle_gamma   90.00
#
_symmetry.space_group_name_H-M   'P 1'
#
loop_
_entity.id
_entity.type
_entity.pdbx_description
1 polymer ?
#
loop_
_entity_poly.entity_id
_entity_poly.type
_entity_poly.pdbx_seq_one_letter_code
_entity_poly.pdbx_strand_id
1 'polypeptide(L)'
;MKKKTIALICTTILLLVIIFGFVAFWSKGWHSKRSAPHRTVFVGKKPDPKLCEHPDGIDLSHHNVAYDWNKVDAKFVYIRATMGDRIVDKQYNSHRKSAKKRHITIGAYHFLEANTTAEVQFRLFSFVVKPKDIQLRPMLDVEESEYWNAPKGFTDDDAHRLIRKWCDLCKKKYGVAPIIYTTEKLYQRYKMNRGFSDCIWWVANYNNIPNYEKRCIIPFTLHQYSHKKNVEGFYGFVDCNRFAARKTVNDLKI
;
A
#
# COMPACT_ATOMS: atom_id res chain seq x y z
N MET A 1 28.15 48.24 35.20
CA MET A 1 28.15 47.69 33.84
C MET A 1 28.82 46.31 33.70
N LYS A 2 29.92 45.99 34.39
CA LYS A 2 30.67 44.71 34.23
C LYS A 2 29.86 43.41 34.60
N LYS A 3 28.99 43.42 35.60
CA LYS A 3 28.26 42.20 36.03
C LYS A 3 27.19 41.74 35.03
N LYS A 4 26.50 42.64 34.32
CA LYS A 4 25.48 42.28 33.31
C LYS A 4 26.11 41.68 32.04
N THR A 5 27.30 42.16 31.65
CA THR A 5 28.04 41.67 30.49
C THR A 5 28.59 40.26 30.73
N ILE A 6 29.06 39.96 31.93
CA ILE A 6 29.54 38.62 32.31
C ILE A 6 28.38 37.61 32.33
N ALA A 7 27.23 37.99 32.89
CA ALA A 7 26.05 37.11 32.89
C ALA A 7 25.55 36.78 31.46
N LEU A 8 25.59 37.73 30.53
CA LEU A 8 25.20 37.52 29.14
C LEU A 8 26.19 36.59 28.41
N ILE A 9 27.48 36.72 28.66
CA ILE A 9 28.51 35.84 28.08
C ILE A 9 28.35 34.39 28.61
N CYS A 10 28.12 34.23 29.92
CA CYS A 10 27.88 32.89 30.49
C CYS A 10 26.63 32.20 29.95
N THR A 11 25.54 32.94 29.71
CA THR A 11 24.32 32.37 29.13
C THR A 11 24.48 31.98 27.66
N THR A 12 25.24 32.76 26.87
CA THR A 12 25.54 32.41 25.46
C THR A 12 26.45 31.19 25.34
N ILE A 13 27.45 31.06 26.21
CA ILE A 13 28.34 29.89 26.24
C ILE A 13 27.56 28.65 26.66
N LEU A 14 26.66 28.73 27.64
CA LEU A 14 25.82 27.61 28.07
C LEU A 14 24.89 27.14 26.95
N LEU A 15 24.28 28.09 26.20
CA LEU A 15 23.43 27.76 25.02
C LEU A 15 24.22 27.08 23.90
N LEU A 16 25.44 27.52 23.63
CA LEU A 16 26.31 26.90 22.62
C LEU A 16 26.75 25.49 23.03
N VAL A 17 27.04 25.24 24.31
CA VAL A 17 27.39 23.91 24.82
C VAL A 17 26.18 22.97 24.71
N ILE A 18 24.95 23.45 24.98
CA ILE A 18 23.73 22.64 24.82
C ILE A 18 23.48 22.32 23.34
N ILE A 19 23.63 23.28 22.43
CA ILE A 19 23.46 23.07 20.99
C ILE A 19 24.54 22.13 20.46
N PHE A 20 25.79 22.28 20.82
CA PHE A 20 26.87 21.37 20.42
C PHE A 20 26.70 19.97 21.04
N GLY A 21 26.23 19.86 22.28
CA GLY A 21 25.91 18.60 22.92
C GLY A 21 24.75 17.88 22.20
N PHE A 22 23.72 18.62 21.79
CA PHE A 22 22.58 18.08 21.06
C PHE A 22 22.94 17.62 19.63
N VAL A 23 23.78 18.39 18.93
CA VAL A 23 24.30 18.04 17.60
C VAL A 23 25.24 16.83 17.69
N ALA A 24 26.10 16.75 18.71
CA ALA A 24 27.00 15.62 18.91
C ALA A 24 26.26 14.35 19.36
N PHE A 25 25.18 14.48 20.15
CA PHE A 25 24.31 13.38 20.54
C PHE A 25 23.49 12.88 19.33
N TRP A 26 22.98 13.80 18.50
CA TRP A 26 22.27 13.47 17.26
C TRP A 26 23.18 12.83 16.22
N SER A 27 24.42 13.31 16.09
CA SER A 27 25.39 12.73 15.14
C SER A 27 25.88 11.34 15.57
N LYS A 28 26.01 11.07 16.87
CA LYS A 28 26.37 9.73 17.39
C LYS A 28 25.19 8.74 17.34
N GLY A 29 23.95 9.23 17.48
CA GLY A 29 22.75 8.38 17.35
C GLY A 29 22.42 7.96 15.90
N TRP A 30 22.93 8.67 14.90
CA TRP A 30 22.65 8.38 13.48
C TRP A 30 23.64 7.39 12.84
N HIS A 31 24.72 7.04 13.51
CA HIS A 31 25.55 5.90 13.12
C HIS A 31 25.02 4.57 13.70
N SER A 32 23.68 4.40 13.70
CA SER A 32 23.12 3.07 13.66
C SER A 32 23.74 2.39 12.44
N LYS A 33 24.53 1.35 12.69
CA LYS A 33 25.11 0.48 11.67
C LYS A 33 24.02 0.20 10.64
N ARG A 34 24.11 0.85 9.47
CA ARG A 34 23.41 0.37 8.29
C ARG A 34 23.99 -1.02 8.08
N SER A 35 23.34 -2.03 8.63
CA SER A 35 23.52 -3.37 8.14
C SER A 35 23.33 -3.25 6.62
N ALA A 36 24.35 -3.61 5.88
CA ALA A 36 24.27 -3.72 4.43
C ALA A 36 22.93 -4.44 4.16
N PRO A 37 22.15 -3.99 3.18
CA PRO A 37 20.88 -4.65 2.90
C PRO A 37 21.23 -6.11 2.71
N HIS A 38 20.70 -6.98 3.58
CA HIS A 38 20.73 -8.41 3.36
C HIS A 38 20.11 -8.59 1.98
N ARG A 39 20.97 -8.80 0.99
CA ARG A 39 20.58 -9.20 -0.33
C ARG A 39 20.03 -10.60 -0.13
N THR A 40 18.73 -10.69 0.13
CA THR A 40 18.03 -11.96 0.11
C THR A 40 18.23 -12.45 -1.31
N VAL A 41 19.18 -13.35 -1.49
CA VAL A 41 19.39 -14.05 -2.76
C VAL A 41 18.15 -14.91 -2.91
N PHE A 42 17.21 -14.42 -3.68
CA PHE A 42 16.01 -15.20 -4.01
C PHE A 42 16.48 -16.34 -4.92
N VAL A 43 16.58 -17.54 -4.38
CA VAL A 43 16.95 -18.77 -5.12
C VAL A 43 15.67 -19.35 -5.75
N GLY A 44 14.86 -18.51 -6.40
CA GLY A 44 13.69 -18.96 -7.14
C GLY A 44 14.07 -19.33 -8.57
N LYS A 45 13.55 -20.46 -9.06
CA LYS A 45 13.62 -20.81 -10.49
C LYS A 45 12.70 -19.88 -11.27
N LYS A 46 13.16 -19.38 -12.43
CA LYS A 46 12.28 -18.67 -13.36
C LYS A 46 11.15 -19.61 -13.79
N PRO A 47 9.90 -19.13 -13.85
CA PRO A 47 8.80 -19.96 -14.33
C PRO A 47 8.99 -20.33 -15.81
N ASP A 48 8.39 -21.45 -16.22
CA ASP A 48 8.24 -21.76 -17.63
C ASP A 48 7.26 -20.76 -18.26
N PRO A 49 7.66 -20.01 -19.30
CA PRO A 49 6.79 -19.02 -19.94
C PRO A 49 5.44 -19.62 -20.43
N LYS A 50 5.44 -20.89 -20.86
CA LYS A 50 4.22 -21.57 -21.33
C LYS A 50 3.20 -21.82 -20.21
N LEU A 51 3.62 -21.75 -18.95
CA LEU A 51 2.78 -21.97 -17.77
C LEU A 51 2.47 -20.66 -17.04
N CYS A 52 2.89 -19.53 -17.59
CA CYS A 52 2.59 -18.22 -17.00
C CYS A 52 1.18 -17.78 -17.30
N GLU A 53 0.59 -17.07 -16.34
CA GLU A 53 -0.70 -16.43 -16.48
C GLU A 53 -0.55 -15.07 -17.16
N HIS A 54 -1.59 -14.66 -17.90
CA HIS A 54 -1.71 -13.34 -18.54
C HIS A 54 -2.89 -12.57 -17.92
N PRO A 55 -2.76 -12.03 -16.71
CA PRO A 55 -3.83 -11.32 -16.03
C PRO A 55 -4.08 -9.95 -16.67
N ASP A 56 -5.28 -9.38 -16.47
CA ASP A 56 -5.50 -7.97 -16.81
C ASP A 56 -4.59 -7.03 -16.02
N GLY A 57 -4.33 -7.37 -14.77
CA GLY A 57 -3.43 -6.64 -13.90
C GLY A 57 -2.87 -7.49 -12.79
N ILE A 58 -1.85 -6.96 -12.14
CA ILE A 58 -1.18 -7.60 -11.00
C ILE A 58 -1.12 -6.65 -9.82
N ASP A 59 -1.01 -7.20 -8.62
CA ASP A 59 -0.64 -6.41 -7.46
C ASP A 59 0.59 -6.98 -6.75
N LEU A 60 1.40 -6.07 -6.24
CA LEU A 60 2.77 -6.33 -5.81
C LEU A 60 3.07 -5.72 -4.45
N SER A 61 3.95 -6.38 -3.72
CA SER A 61 4.55 -5.85 -2.52
C SER A 61 6.05 -6.19 -2.47
N HIS A 62 6.68 -5.94 -1.34
CA HIS A 62 8.09 -6.31 -1.14
C HIS A 62 8.35 -7.83 -1.22
N HIS A 63 7.33 -8.66 -1.22
CA HIS A 63 7.46 -10.10 -1.39
C HIS A 63 7.74 -10.51 -2.84
N ASN A 64 7.36 -9.67 -3.80
CA ASN A 64 7.51 -9.96 -5.22
C ASN A 64 8.88 -9.50 -5.74
N VAL A 65 9.62 -10.41 -6.34
CA VAL A 65 10.95 -10.14 -6.90
C VAL A 65 10.88 -10.29 -8.41
N ALA A 66 11.03 -9.18 -9.13
CA ALA A 66 11.11 -9.19 -10.58
C ALA A 66 12.53 -9.56 -11.03
N TYR A 67 12.62 -10.44 -12.03
CA TYR A 67 13.88 -10.71 -12.73
C TYR A 67 13.96 -9.97 -14.07
N ASP A 68 12.84 -9.68 -14.70
CA ASP A 68 12.80 -8.94 -15.97
C ASP A 68 11.43 -8.26 -16.20
N TRP A 69 11.35 -6.97 -15.96
CA TRP A 69 10.14 -6.19 -16.22
C TRP A 69 9.75 -6.09 -17.70
N ASN A 70 10.67 -6.38 -18.64
CA ASN A 70 10.34 -6.36 -20.07
C ASN A 70 9.40 -7.51 -20.47
N LYS A 71 9.32 -8.54 -19.66
CA LYS A 71 8.49 -9.72 -19.86
C LYS A 71 7.11 -9.62 -19.18
N VAL A 72 6.89 -8.59 -18.39
CA VAL A 72 5.62 -8.39 -17.69
C VAL A 72 4.56 -7.95 -18.68
N ASP A 73 3.53 -8.79 -18.85
CA ASP A 73 2.33 -8.52 -19.67
C ASP A 73 1.13 -8.28 -18.74
N ALA A 74 0.90 -7.02 -18.41
CA ALA A 74 -0.22 -6.58 -17.58
C ALA A 74 -0.62 -5.14 -17.97
N LYS A 75 -1.93 -4.87 -18.03
CA LYS A 75 -2.47 -3.54 -18.36
C LYS A 75 -2.25 -2.55 -17.22
N PHE A 76 -2.25 -3.02 -15.99
CA PHE A 76 -2.03 -2.22 -14.78
C PHE A 76 -1.30 -2.98 -13.68
N VAL A 77 -0.73 -2.23 -12.76
CA VAL A 77 -0.12 -2.76 -11.55
C VAL A 77 -0.52 -1.91 -10.34
N TYR A 78 -0.96 -2.56 -9.27
CA TYR A 78 -1.05 -1.94 -7.94
C TYR A 78 0.16 -2.33 -7.11
N ILE A 79 0.76 -1.37 -6.41
CA ILE A 79 1.98 -1.59 -5.64
C ILE A 79 1.74 -1.15 -4.20
N ARG A 80 2.02 -2.02 -3.24
CA ARG A 80 1.95 -1.63 -1.83
C ARG A 80 2.90 -0.48 -1.57
N ALA A 81 2.35 0.63 -1.11
CA ALA A 81 3.14 1.78 -0.72
C ALA A 81 3.43 1.78 0.78
N THR A 82 2.40 1.47 1.57
CA THR A 82 2.46 1.53 3.03
C THR A 82 1.58 0.48 3.69
N MET A 83 1.84 0.22 4.97
CA MET A 83 1.05 -0.66 5.83
C MET A 83 1.03 -0.05 7.23
N GLY A 84 -0.16 0.03 7.84
CA GLY A 84 -0.35 0.63 9.14
C GLY A 84 0.20 2.05 9.24
N ASP A 85 0.73 2.42 10.40
CA ASP A 85 1.19 3.77 10.69
C ASP A 85 2.70 4.00 10.49
N ARG A 86 3.49 2.97 10.20
CA ARG A 86 4.97 3.01 10.23
C ARG A 86 5.67 2.36 9.05
N ILE A 87 5.03 1.43 8.33
CA ILE A 87 5.72 0.63 7.31
C ILE A 87 5.58 1.29 5.96
N VAL A 88 6.72 1.65 5.36
CA VAL A 88 6.84 1.98 3.93
C VAL A 88 7.40 0.76 3.21
N ASP A 89 6.71 0.29 2.18
CA ASP A 89 7.15 -0.88 1.44
C ASP A 89 8.47 -0.62 0.72
N LYS A 90 9.46 -1.46 1.01
CA LYS A 90 10.84 -1.28 0.52
C LYS A 90 10.98 -1.40 -1.00
N GLN A 91 10.02 -2.07 -1.66
CA GLN A 91 10.03 -2.26 -3.11
C GLN A 91 9.13 -1.27 -3.86
N TYR A 92 8.31 -0.47 -3.16
CA TYR A 92 7.39 0.48 -3.79
C TYR A 92 8.04 1.31 -4.90
N ASN A 93 9.12 1.99 -4.57
CA ASN A 93 9.81 2.87 -5.53
C ASN A 93 10.47 2.10 -6.67
N SER A 94 10.99 0.91 -6.41
CA SER A 94 11.63 0.07 -7.43
C SER A 94 10.60 -0.43 -8.44
N HIS A 95 9.51 -1.03 -7.97
CA HIS A 95 8.43 -1.51 -8.82
C HIS A 95 7.78 -0.37 -9.61
N ARG A 96 7.48 0.75 -8.94
CA ARG A 96 6.90 1.93 -9.59
C ARG A 96 7.77 2.48 -10.74
N LYS A 97 9.09 2.60 -10.51
CA LYS A 97 10.02 3.07 -11.55
C LYS A 97 10.07 2.11 -12.74
N SER A 98 10.06 0.81 -12.47
CA SER A 98 10.10 -0.22 -13.50
C SER A 98 8.80 -0.28 -14.31
N ALA A 99 7.65 -0.26 -13.65
CA ALA A 99 6.34 -0.20 -14.31
C ALA A 99 6.21 1.06 -15.18
N LYS A 100 6.67 2.22 -14.69
CA LYS A 100 6.68 3.47 -15.46
C LYS A 100 7.50 3.37 -16.74
N LYS A 101 8.68 2.74 -16.69
CA LYS A 101 9.52 2.51 -17.88
C LYS A 101 8.85 1.61 -18.91
N ARG A 102 7.96 0.72 -18.46
CA ARG A 102 7.18 -0.19 -19.31
C ARG A 102 5.83 0.38 -19.75
N HIS A 103 5.52 1.62 -19.39
CA HIS A 103 4.23 2.26 -19.66
C HIS A 103 3.01 1.48 -19.11
N ILE A 104 3.23 0.65 -18.08
CA ILE A 104 2.16 -0.04 -17.37
C ILE A 104 1.47 0.98 -16.45
N THR A 105 0.13 1.02 -16.47
CA THR A 105 -0.65 1.95 -15.65
C THR A 105 -0.50 1.61 -14.16
N ILE A 106 -0.19 2.61 -13.33
CA ILE A 106 0.22 2.41 -11.93
C ILE A 106 -0.84 2.89 -10.96
N GLY A 107 -1.19 2.03 -10.01
CA GLY A 107 -1.87 2.36 -8.76
C GLY A 107 -0.97 2.10 -7.54
N ALA A 108 -1.39 2.61 -6.41
CA ALA A 108 -0.73 2.35 -5.14
C ALA A 108 -1.76 1.95 -4.08
N TYR A 109 -1.36 1.06 -3.16
CA TYR A 109 -2.25 0.66 -2.09
C TYR A 109 -1.66 0.80 -0.69
N HIS A 110 -2.57 0.91 0.27
CA HIS A 110 -2.32 0.92 1.69
C HIS A 110 -2.95 -0.31 2.33
N PHE A 111 -2.15 -1.08 3.06
CA PHE A 111 -2.64 -2.20 3.87
C PHE A 111 -3.11 -1.66 5.22
N LEU A 112 -4.40 -1.81 5.51
CA LEU A 112 -5.03 -1.24 6.70
C LEU A 112 -4.75 -2.10 7.93
N GLU A 113 -4.41 -1.45 9.05
CA GLU A 113 -4.33 -2.07 10.37
C GLU A 113 -5.37 -1.44 11.32
N ALA A 114 -5.87 -2.23 12.28
CA ALA A 114 -6.90 -1.77 13.22
C ALA A 114 -6.33 -1.12 14.50
N ASN A 115 -5.02 -1.18 14.70
CA ASN A 115 -4.35 -0.73 15.93
C ASN A 115 -4.12 0.79 16.02
N THR A 116 -4.45 1.54 14.97
CA THR A 116 -4.22 2.98 14.89
C THR A 116 -5.30 3.68 14.06
N THR A 117 -5.35 5.00 14.10
CA THR A 117 -6.42 5.77 13.44
C THR A 117 -6.20 5.88 11.92
N ALA A 118 -7.29 6.12 11.20
CA ALA A 118 -7.26 6.36 9.76
C ALA A 118 -6.38 7.56 9.39
N GLU A 119 -6.39 8.61 10.21
CA GLU A 119 -5.64 9.84 9.97
C GLU A 119 -4.13 9.60 10.01
N VAL A 120 -3.66 8.79 10.96
CA VAL A 120 -2.23 8.48 11.10
C VAL A 120 -1.77 7.62 9.93
N GLN A 121 -2.51 6.57 9.61
CA GLN A 121 -2.23 5.68 8.48
C GLN A 121 -2.28 6.45 7.15
N PHE A 122 -3.32 7.26 6.93
CA PHE A 122 -3.47 8.04 5.71
C PHE A 122 -2.38 9.11 5.56
N ARG A 123 -1.91 9.70 6.66
CA ARG A 123 -0.79 10.64 6.64
C ARG A 123 0.46 9.98 6.07
N LEU A 124 0.79 8.77 6.54
CA LEU A 124 1.91 8.00 6.00
C LEU A 124 1.72 7.69 4.51
N PHE A 125 0.54 7.18 4.13
CA PHE A 125 0.24 6.88 2.74
C PHE A 125 0.38 8.11 1.83
N SER A 126 -0.24 9.22 2.18
CA SER A 126 -0.22 10.46 1.39
C SER A 126 1.14 11.17 1.39
N PHE A 127 2.00 10.88 2.38
CA PHE A 127 3.39 11.31 2.38
C PHE A 127 4.22 10.55 1.33
N VAL A 128 4.00 9.23 1.22
CA VAL A 128 4.74 8.36 0.29
C VAL A 128 4.21 8.47 -1.14
N VAL A 129 2.88 8.45 -1.32
CA VAL A 129 2.22 8.46 -2.63
C VAL A 129 1.75 9.87 -2.98
N LYS A 130 2.34 10.47 -4.01
CA LYS A 130 1.87 11.76 -4.51
C LYS A 130 0.90 11.56 -5.69
N PRO A 131 -0.09 12.45 -5.92
CA PRO A 131 -1.02 12.32 -7.04
C PRO A 131 -0.33 12.12 -8.40
N LYS A 132 0.81 12.76 -8.63
CA LYS A 132 1.62 12.62 -9.85
C LYS A 132 2.32 11.26 -10.03
N ASP A 133 2.36 10.44 -8.99
CA ASP A 133 3.07 9.16 -8.98
C ASP A 133 2.22 8.00 -9.48
N ILE A 134 0.90 8.18 -9.51
CA ILE A 134 -0.09 7.16 -9.86
C ILE A 134 -1.09 7.71 -10.89
N GLN A 135 -1.66 6.83 -11.70
CA GLN A 135 -2.73 7.14 -12.65
C GLN A 135 -4.07 6.56 -12.21
N LEU A 136 -4.03 5.57 -11.31
CA LEU A 136 -5.21 4.88 -10.81
C LEU A 136 -5.56 5.38 -9.41
N ARG A 137 -6.84 5.29 -9.07
CA ARG A 137 -7.33 5.59 -7.71
C ARG A 137 -6.51 4.87 -6.67
N PRO A 138 -6.15 5.50 -5.53
CA PRO A 138 -5.56 4.78 -4.42
C PRO A 138 -6.43 3.58 -4.03
N MET A 139 -5.80 2.51 -3.56
CA MET A 139 -6.53 1.35 -3.07
C MET A 139 -6.29 1.20 -1.57
N LEU A 140 -7.36 0.91 -0.84
CA LEU A 140 -7.37 0.53 0.56
C LEU A 140 -7.55 -0.98 0.64
N ASP A 141 -6.57 -1.66 1.19
CA ASP A 141 -6.55 -3.10 1.39
C ASP A 141 -7.10 -3.44 2.77
N VAL A 142 -8.27 -4.08 2.79
CA VAL A 142 -9.02 -4.42 4.01
C VAL A 142 -9.08 -5.92 4.15
N GLU A 143 -8.15 -6.46 4.95
CA GLU A 143 -8.03 -7.88 5.25
C GLU A 143 -7.92 -8.13 6.76
N GLU A 144 -8.50 -9.21 7.25
CA GLU A 144 -8.20 -9.74 8.57
C GLU A 144 -7.08 -10.79 8.47
N SER A 145 -5.86 -10.32 8.38
CA SER A 145 -4.65 -11.14 8.48
C SER A 145 -4.06 -11.08 9.89
N GLU A 146 -2.95 -11.76 10.10
CA GLU A 146 -2.13 -11.63 11.32
C GLU A 146 -1.69 -10.18 11.61
N TYR A 147 -1.73 -9.31 10.62
CA TYR A 147 -1.37 -7.89 10.71
C TYR A 147 -2.56 -6.96 11.02
N TRP A 148 -3.78 -7.48 11.14
CA TRP A 148 -4.95 -6.64 11.45
C TRP A 148 -4.81 -5.91 12.80
N ASN A 149 -4.19 -6.57 13.79
CA ASN A 149 -3.78 -5.97 15.06
C ASN A 149 -4.89 -5.21 15.80
N ALA A 150 -6.13 -5.69 15.76
CA ALA A 150 -7.25 -5.04 16.42
C ALA A 150 -7.03 -4.99 17.94
N PRO A 151 -7.16 -3.83 18.60
CA PRO A 151 -7.05 -3.72 20.03
C PRO A 151 -8.23 -4.41 20.74
N LYS A 152 -8.04 -4.76 22.02
CA LYS A 152 -9.13 -5.35 22.82
C LYS A 152 -10.37 -4.44 22.82
N GLY A 153 -11.50 -5.02 22.50
CA GLY A 153 -12.78 -4.30 22.44
C GLY A 153 -13.06 -3.58 21.11
N PHE A 154 -12.19 -3.70 20.13
CA PHE A 154 -12.44 -3.19 18.79
C PHE A 154 -13.62 -3.95 18.14
N THR A 155 -14.59 -3.23 17.67
CA THR A 155 -15.84 -3.76 17.13
C THR A 155 -15.91 -3.69 15.61
N ASP A 156 -16.87 -4.38 15.00
CA ASP A 156 -17.13 -4.30 13.55
C ASP A 156 -17.56 -2.89 13.13
N ASP A 157 -18.26 -2.16 14.01
CA ASP A 157 -18.62 -0.76 13.77
C ASP A 157 -17.38 0.18 13.86
N ASP A 158 -16.38 -0.17 14.68
CA ASP A 158 -15.09 0.54 14.68
C ASP A 158 -14.36 0.33 13.37
N ALA A 159 -14.34 -0.91 12.86
CA ALA A 159 -13.77 -1.20 11.54
C ALA A 159 -14.48 -0.42 10.43
N HIS A 160 -15.82 -0.39 10.43
CA HIS A 160 -16.59 0.39 9.47
C HIS A 160 -16.19 1.88 9.51
N ARG A 161 -16.12 2.49 10.70
CA ARG A 161 -15.71 3.88 10.86
C ARG A 161 -14.29 4.15 10.43
N LEU A 162 -13.35 3.26 10.76
CA LEU A 162 -11.95 3.35 10.37
C LEU A 162 -11.81 3.35 8.85
N ILE A 163 -12.45 2.39 8.16
CA ILE A 163 -12.43 2.26 6.70
C ILE A 163 -13.06 3.50 6.05
N ARG A 164 -14.26 3.92 6.49
CA ARG A 164 -14.93 5.10 5.92
C ARG A 164 -14.09 6.36 6.08
N LYS A 165 -13.52 6.56 7.26
CA LYS A 165 -12.67 7.73 7.52
C LYS A 165 -11.45 7.78 6.61
N TRP A 166 -10.80 6.64 6.37
CA TRP A 166 -9.68 6.59 5.43
C TRP A 166 -10.13 6.94 4.00
N CYS A 167 -11.29 6.44 3.58
CA CYS A 167 -11.87 6.77 2.27
C CYS A 167 -12.16 8.26 2.11
N ASP A 168 -12.69 8.92 3.15
CA ASP A 168 -12.96 10.36 3.14
C ASP A 168 -11.68 11.19 3.01
N LEU A 169 -10.63 10.79 3.73
CA LEU A 169 -9.31 11.42 3.63
C LEU A 169 -8.72 11.24 2.23
N CYS A 170 -8.88 10.05 1.64
CA CYS A 170 -8.45 9.76 0.28
C CYS A 170 -9.17 10.67 -0.73
N LYS A 171 -10.51 10.76 -0.65
CA LYS A 171 -11.32 11.61 -1.51
C LYS A 171 -10.92 13.09 -1.40
N LYS A 172 -10.69 13.56 -0.17
CA LYS A 172 -10.22 14.93 0.08
C LYS A 172 -8.85 15.21 -0.56
N LYS A 173 -7.92 14.24 -0.54
CA LYS A 173 -6.54 14.42 -1.01
C LYS A 173 -6.38 14.20 -2.52
N TYR A 174 -7.04 13.17 -3.07
CA TYR A 174 -6.85 12.76 -4.46
C TYR A 174 -8.01 13.16 -5.38
N GLY A 175 -9.07 13.78 -4.84
CA GLY A 175 -10.26 14.20 -5.60
C GLY A 175 -11.24 13.06 -5.91
N VAL A 176 -10.89 11.82 -5.60
CA VAL A 176 -11.68 10.61 -5.85
C VAL A 176 -11.71 9.69 -4.63
N ALA A 177 -12.82 9.00 -4.43
CA ALA A 177 -12.88 7.92 -3.45
C ALA A 177 -11.98 6.76 -3.87
N PRO A 178 -11.41 6.00 -2.93
CA PRO A 178 -10.51 4.91 -3.25
C PRO A 178 -11.23 3.70 -3.85
N ILE A 179 -10.43 2.75 -4.30
CA ILE A 179 -10.86 1.37 -4.45
C ILE A 179 -10.72 0.70 -3.08
N ILE A 180 -11.70 -0.11 -2.70
CA ILE A 180 -11.60 -0.97 -1.51
C ILE A 180 -11.39 -2.41 -1.98
N TYR A 181 -10.26 -2.98 -1.63
CA TYR A 181 -9.99 -4.41 -1.77
C TYR A 181 -10.45 -5.11 -0.51
N THR A 182 -11.25 -6.18 -0.66
CA THR A 182 -11.78 -6.96 0.46
C THR A 182 -12.37 -8.29 -0.01
N THR A 183 -12.85 -9.09 0.95
CA THR A 183 -13.61 -10.33 0.72
C THR A 183 -15.11 -10.11 0.96
N GLU A 184 -15.97 -10.99 0.41
CA GLU A 184 -17.42 -10.94 0.67
C GLU A 184 -17.74 -11.08 2.17
N LYS A 185 -16.95 -11.88 2.90
CA LYS A 185 -17.08 -12.04 4.35
C LYS A 185 -16.92 -10.72 5.09
N LEU A 186 -15.86 -9.97 4.81
CA LEU A 186 -15.59 -8.70 5.49
C LEU A 186 -16.53 -7.59 5.01
N TYR A 187 -16.91 -7.61 3.72
CA TYR A 187 -17.91 -6.69 3.19
C TYR A 187 -19.24 -6.78 3.96
N GLN A 188 -19.72 -7.99 4.23
CA GLN A 188 -20.93 -8.21 5.02
C GLN A 188 -20.70 -7.84 6.50
N ARG A 189 -19.64 -8.34 7.10
CA ARG A 189 -19.33 -8.16 8.51
C ARG A 189 -19.20 -6.69 8.89
N TYR A 190 -18.48 -5.91 8.10
CA TYR A 190 -18.29 -4.49 8.35
C TYR A 190 -19.37 -3.62 7.71
N LYS A 191 -20.48 -4.21 7.27
CA LYS A 191 -21.66 -3.51 6.71
C LYS A 191 -21.29 -2.53 5.58
N MET A 192 -20.32 -2.92 4.72
CA MET A 192 -19.77 -2.04 3.69
C MET A 192 -20.75 -1.78 2.54
N ASN A 193 -21.90 -2.44 2.52
CA ASN A 193 -23.03 -2.12 1.63
C ASN A 193 -23.70 -0.77 1.95
N ARG A 194 -23.27 -0.10 3.04
CA ARG A 194 -23.80 1.21 3.48
C ARG A 194 -22.64 2.20 3.60
N GLY A 195 -22.84 3.41 3.09
CA GLY A 195 -21.89 4.51 3.27
C GLY A 195 -20.66 4.47 2.35
N PHE A 196 -20.56 3.54 1.37
CA PHE A 196 -19.41 3.41 0.47
C PHE A 196 -19.80 3.43 -1.02
N SER A 197 -20.94 4.06 -1.35
CA SER A 197 -21.43 4.14 -2.74
C SER A 197 -20.52 4.92 -3.69
N ASP A 198 -19.61 5.72 -3.16
CA ASP A 198 -18.62 6.49 -3.90
C ASP A 198 -17.30 5.73 -4.15
N CYS A 199 -17.14 4.56 -3.51
CA CYS A 199 -15.97 3.70 -3.67
C CYS A 199 -16.15 2.69 -4.80
N ILE A 200 -15.03 2.22 -5.34
CA ILE A 200 -14.97 1.10 -6.29
C ILE A 200 -14.56 -0.15 -5.51
N TRP A 201 -15.07 -1.30 -5.94
CA TRP A 201 -14.81 -2.56 -5.25
C TRP A 201 -13.83 -3.45 -6.03
N TRP A 202 -12.91 -4.03 -5.30
CA TRP A 202 -12.00 -5.06 -5.75
C TRP A 202 -12.14 -6.25 -4.81
N VAL A 203 -12.71 -7.35 -5.33
CA VAL A 203 -13.02 -8.53 -4.50
C VAL A 203 -11.94 -9.60 -4.63
N ALA A 204 -11.55 -10.18 -3.50
CA ALA A 204 -10.72 -11.37 -3.46
C ALA A 204 -11.58 -12.63 -3.34
N ASN A 205 -11.44 -13.54 -4.28
CA ASN A 205 -12.03 -14.88 -4.20
C ASN A 205 -11.23 -15.83 -5.09
N TYR A 206 -10.61 -16.82 -4.47
CA TYR A 206 -9.71 -17.78 -5.14
C TYR A 206 -10.40 -19.09 -5.49
N ASN A 207 -11.67 -19.22 -5.18
CA ASN A 207 -12.46 -20.37 -5.56
C ASN A 207 -12.85 -20.26 -7.04
N ASN A 208 -12.77 -21.37 -7.75
CA ASN A 208 -13.20 -21.41 -9.14
C ASN A 208 -14.73 -21.52 -9.22
N ILE A 209 -15.42 -20.43 -8.93
CA ILE A 209 -16.88 -20.34 -8.92
C ILE A 209 -17.36 -19.97 -10.32
N PRO A 210 -18.13 -20.84 -11.02
CA PRO A 210 -18.70 -20.49 -12.30
C PRO A 210 -19.62 -19.26 -12.20
N ASN A 211 -19.48 -18.33 -13.14
CA ASN A 211 -20.25 -17.08 -13.16
C ASN A 211 -20.18 -16.28 -11.85
N TYR A 212 -18.98 -16.22 -11.23
CA TYR A 212 -18.78 -15.57 -9.94
C TYR A 212 -19.33 -14.13 -9.90
N GLU A 213 -19.15 -13.37 -10.97
CA GLU A 213 -19.64 -12.00 -11.07
C GLU A 213 -21.16 -11.88 -10.84
N LYS A 214 -21.95 -12.87 -11.29
CA LYS A 214 -23.40 -12.89 -11.08
C LYS A 214 -23.82 -13.35 -9.68
N ARG A 215 -22.93 -14.00 -8.95
CA ARG A 215 -23.19 -14.58 -7.62
C ARG A 215 -22.62 -13.74 -6.48
N CYS A 216 -21.62 -12.93 -6.78
CA CYS A 216 -20.96 -12.08 -5.79
C CYS A 216 -21.91 -10.98 -5.30
N ILE A 217 -21.99 -10.81 -4.00
CA ILE A 217 -22.82 -9.74 -3.40
C ILE A 217 -22.18 -8.35 -3.52
N ILE A 218 -20.89 -8.29 -3.86
CA ILE A 218 -20.14 -7.05 -4.07
C ILE A 218 -20.25 -6.65 -5.54
N PRO A 219 -20.72 -5.45 -5.88
CA PRO A 219 -20.73 -4.97 -7.26
C PRO A 219 -19.30 -4.54 -7.67
N PHE A 220 -18.41 -5.50 -7.86
CA PHE A 220 -17.00 -5.25 -8.06
C PHE A 220 -16.65 -4.82 -9.48
N THR A 221 -15.54 -4.07 -9.59
CA THR A 221 -14.89 -3.72 -10.86
C THR A 221 -13.69 -4.63 -11.13
N LEU A 222 -13.00 -5.07 -10.07
CA LEU A 222 -11.86 -5.96 -10.14
C LEU A 222 -12.07 -7.20 -9.28
N HIS A 223 -11.57 -8.33 -9.77
CA HIS A 223 -11.54 -9.61 -9.08
C HIS A 223 -10.09 -10.11 -9.01
N GLN A 224 -9.55 -10.23 -7.80
CA GLN A 224 -8.32 -10.98 -7.57
C GLN A 224 -8.69 -12.46 -7.50
N TYR A 225 -8.38 -13.17 -8.58
CA TYR A 225 -8.81 -14.56 -8.75
C TYR A 225 -7.76 -15.59 -8.37
N SER A 226 -6.54 -15.14 -8.13
CA SER A 226 -5.46 -16.02 -7.67
C SER A 226 -4.32 -15.26 -7.02
N HIS A 227 -3.73 -15.87 -5.99
CA HIS A 227 -2.47 -15.47 -5.36
C HIS A 227 -1.36 -16.52 -5.59
N LYS A 228 -1.59 -17.50 -6.47
CA LYS A 228 -0.69 -18.65 -6.69
C LYS A 228 -0.46 -18.91 -8.19
N LYS A 229 -0.30 -17.85 -8.96
CA LYS A 229 0.01 -17.95 -10.38
C LYS A 229 1.39 -17.39 -10.70
N ASN A 230 2.07 -18.03 -11.62
CA ASN A 230 3.30 -17.49 -12.19
C ASN A 230 2.95 -16.41 -13.23
N VAL A 231 3.66 -15.30 -13.17
CA VAL A 231 3.62 -14.24 -14.19
C VAL A 231 5.04 -14.06 -14.73
N GLU A 232 5.17 -14.02 -16.04
CA GLU A 232 6.50 -13.87 -16.66
C GLU A 232 7.11 -12.52 -16.23
N GLY A 233 8.40 -12.54 -15.90
CA GLY A 233 9.09 -11.38 -15.35
C GLY A 233 9.29 -11.42 -13.83
N PHE A 234 8.59 -12.31 -13.11
CA PHE A 234 8.71 -12.46 -11.67
C PHE A 234 9.17 -13.85 -11.26
N TYR A 235 9.90 -13.91 -10.13
CA TYR A 235 10.12 -15.16 -9.42
C TYR A 235 8.94 -15.47 -8.51
N GLY A 236 8.55 -16.76 -8.45
CA GLY A 236 7.45 -17.21 -7.58
C GLY A 236 6.08 -16.74 -8.06
N PHE A 237 5.16 -16.70 -7.11
CA PHE A 237 3.76 -16.37 -7.40
C PHE A 237 3.50 -14.86 -7.33
N VAL A 238 2.53 -14.44 -8.14
CA VAL A 238 2.07 -13.05 -8.21
C VAL A 238 0.54 -13.05 -8.11
N ASP A 239 0.00 -12.06 -7.44
CA ASP A 239 -1.44 -11.83 -7.34
C ASP A 239 -2.01 -11.38 -8.68
N CYS A 240 -2.99 -12.15 -9.18
CA CYS A 240 -3.54 -11.99 -10.51
C CYS A 240 -4.97 -11.49 -10.49
N ASN A 241 -5.23 -10.48 -11.30
CA ASN A 241 -6.49 -9.75 -11.32
C ASN A 241 -7.12 -9.71 -12.71
N ARG A 242 -8.45 -9.69 -12.74
CA ARG A 242 -9.24 -9.50 -13.96
C ARG A 242 -10.34 -8.48 -13.73
N PHE A 243 -10.74 -7.82 -14.78
CA PHE A 243 -11.90 -6.94 -14.76
C PHE A 243 -13.21 -7.72 -14.71
N ALA A 244 -14.22 -7.15 -14.07
CA ALA A 244 -15.59 -7.53 -14.28
C ALA A 244 -16.02 -7.24 -15.74
N ALA A 245 -17.10 -7.87 -16.20
CA ALA A 245 -17.57 -7.70 -17.56
C ALA A 245 -17.78 -6.21 -17.91
N ARG A 246 -17.33 -5.81 -19.09
CA ARG A 246 -17.40 -4.42 -19.61
C ARG A 246 -16.61 -3.37 -18.81
N LYS A 247 -15.81 -3.80 -17.81
CA LYS A 247 -14.92 -2.92 -17.07
C LYS A 247 -13.53 -2.91 -17.70
N THR A 248 -12.82 -1.81 -17.52
CA THR A 248 -11.51 -1.58 -18.10
C THR A 248 -10.62 -0.78 -17.14
N VAL A 249 -9.38 -0.57 -17.51
CA VAL A 249 -8.46 0.28 -16.75
C VAL A 249 -8.97 1.72 -16.60
N ASN A 250 -9.84 2.19 -17.52
CA ASN A 250 -10.41 3.54 -17.45
C ASN A 250 -11.37 3.70 -16.26
N ASP A 251 -12.05 2.62 -15.84
CA ASP A 251 -12.93 2.66 -14.66
C ASP A 251 -12.15 2.88 -13.35
N LEU A 252 -10.82 2.65 -13.37
CA LEU A 252 -9.96 2.79 -12.20
C LEU A 252 -9.22 4.13 -12.12
N LYS A 253 -9.27 4.97 -13.16
CA LYS A 253 -8.50 6.21 -13.23
C LYS A 253 -8.95 7.26 -12.20
N ILE A 254 -8.00 8.12 -11.83
CA ILE A 254 -8.23 9.34 -11.03
C ILE A 254 -8.91 10.39 -11.91
#